data_4189a226e84b9ea6ce65a90edb44edf4
#
_entry.id   4189a226e84b9ea6ce65a90edb44edf4
#
_cell.length_a   1.000
_cell.length_b   1.000
_cell.length_c   1.000
_cell.angle_alpha   90.00
_cell.angle_beta   90.00
_cell.angle_gamma   90.00
#
_symmetry.space_group_name_H-M   'P 1'
#
loop_
_entity.id
_entity.type
_entity.pdbx_description
1 polymer ?
#
loop_
_entity_poly.entity_id
_entity_poly.type
_entity_poly.pdbx_seq_one_letter_code
_entity_poly.pdbx_strand_id
1 'polypeptide(L)'
;ALKSLRKVQHLIRKMQAKLTALCTDADLLKAIHPTAAVSGLPQQQAKKALAEIETFDRRWYAGTLGVMSQHLSEFCVTIRSAFIEENQVRVFAGAGIVEGSQPVEEWLEIERKAAGLISLFAENNGE
;
A
#
# COMPACT_ATOMS: atom_id res chain seq x y z
N ALA A 1 -9.10 8.98 -15.37
CA ALA A 1 -10.50 8.83 -14.96
C ALA A 1 -10.61 8.97 -13.44
N LEU A 2 -11.73 9.53 -12.96
CA LEU A 2 -12.07 9.56 -11.54
C LEU A 2 -12.90 8.32 -11.21
N LYS A 3 -12.50 7.58 -10.18
CA LYS A 3 -13.27 6.47 -9.62
C LYS A 3 -13.76 6.85 -8.23
N SER A 4 -15.06 6.99 -8.09
CA SER A 4 -15.70 7.24 -6.80
C SER A 4 -15.99 5.91 -6.11
N LEU A 5 -15.58 5.77 -4.87
CA LEU A 5 -15.93 4.72 -3.95
C LEU A 5 -16.74 5.32 -2.80
N ARG A 6 -17.39 4.47 -1.99
CA ARG A 6 -18.34 4.92 -0.95
C ARG A 6 -17.77 5.99 0.00
N LYS A 7 -16.47 5.96 0.31
CA LYS A 7 -15.80 6.91 1.23
C LYS A 7 -14.61 7.64 0.63
N VAL A 8 -14.21 7.35 -0.61
CA VAL A 8 -12.97 7.88 -1.21
C VAL A 8 -13.14 8.06 -2.71
N GLN A 9 -12.48 9.07 -3.26
CA GLN A 9 -12.33 9.26 -4.70
C GLN A 9 -10.89 9.02 -5.10
N HIS A 10 -10.69 8.29 -6.19
CA HIS A 10 -9.37 8.02 -6.73
C HIS A 10 -9.22 8.53 -8.15
N LEU A 11 -8.14 9.24 -8.39
CA LEU A 11 -7.72 9.54 -9.75
C LEU A 11 -6.97 8.33 -10.31
N ILE A 12 -7.54 7.71 -11.35
CA ILE A 12 -6.98 6.49 -11.94
C ILE A 12 -6.43 6.78 -13.32
N ARG A 13 -5.20 6.32 -13.57
CA ARG A 13 -4.61 6.22 -14.89
C ARG A 13 -4.31 4.76 -15.20
N LYS A 14 -5.01 4.21 -16.20
CA LYS A 14 -4.69 2.87 -16.71
C LYS A 14 -3.52 2.98 -17.68
N MET A 15 -2.55 2.10 -17.54
CA MET A 15 -1.44 1.93 -18.47
C MET A 15 -1.43 0.48 -18.94
N GLN A 16 -1.08 0.27 -20.19
CA GLN A 16 -0.97 -1.05 -20.80
C GLN A 16 0.31 -1.07 -21.64
N ALA A 17 1.04 -2.17 -21.55
CA ALA A 17 2.23 -2.40 -22.35
C ALA A 17 2.28 -3.86 -22.81
N LYS A 18 2.95 -4.08 -23.93
CA LYS A 18 3.28 -5.42 -24.42
C LYS A 18 4.74 -5.69 -24.09
N LEU A 19 5.01 -6.86 -23.55
CA LEU A 19 6.38 -7.29 -23.29
C LEU A 19 7.11 -7.56 -24.60
N THR A 20 8.33 -7.07 -24.71
CA THR A 20 9.18 -7.22 -25.89
C THR A 20 10.17 -8.37 -25.78
N ALA A 21 10.32 -8.94 -24.57
CA ALA A 21 11.19 -10.06 -24.28
C ALA A 21 10.47 -11.08 -23.39
N LEU A 22 10.98 -12.30 -23.36
CA LEU A 22 10.55 -13.29 -22.39
C LEU A 22 10.95 -12.82 -20.99
N CYS A 23 9.97 -12.62 -20.12
CA CYS A 23 10.18 -12.32 -18.72
C CYS A 23 9.14 -13.07 -17.89
N THR A 24 9.52 -13.40 -16.69
CA THR A 24 8.62 -14.04 -15.73
C THR A 24 7.85 -13.00 -14.92
N ASP A 25 6.77 -13.42 -14.26
CA ASP A 25 6.05 -12.56 -13.31
C ASP A 25 6.96 -12.05 -12.18
N ALA A 26 7.92 -12.87 -11.76
CA ALA A 26 8.91 -12.46 -10.76
C ALA A 26 9.83 -11.35 -11.28
N ASP A 27 10.22 -11.36 -12.54
CA ASP A 27 11.03 -10.31 -13.14
C ASP A 27 10.23 -9.00 -13.24
N LEU A 28 8.96 -9.10 -13.62
CA LEU A 28 8.06 -7.95 -13.65
C LEU A 28 7.86 -7.37 -12.25
N LEU A 29 7.58 -8.20 -11.25
CA LEU A 29 7.43 -7.74 -9.87
C LEU A 29 8.70 -7.06 -9.35
N LYS A 30 9.87 -7.62 -9.60
CA LYS A 30 11.14 -6.99 -9.21
C LYS A 30 11.36 -5.62 -9.88
N ALA A 31 10.88 -5.46 -11.11
CA ALA A 31 11.04 -4.21 -11.85
C ALA A 31 10.08 -3.10 -11.38
N ILE A 32 8.86 -3.46 -10.95
CA ILE A 32 7.82 -2.47 -10.63
C ILE A 32 7.54 -2.33 -9.13
N HIS A 33 7.97 -3.29 -8.30
CA HIS A 33 7.72 -3.27 -6.86
C HIS A 33 9.02 -3.09 -6.06
N PRO A 34 9.00 -2.36 -4.93
CA PRO A 34 7.91 -1.54 -4.44
C PRO A 34 7.65 -0.31 -5.32
N THR A 35 6.38 0.02 -5.47
CA THR A 35 5.98 1.19 -6.27
C THR A 35 6.35 2.50 -5.57
N ALA A 36 6.53 3.57 -6.36
CA ALA A 36 6.80 4.90 -5.83
C ALA A 36 5.77 5.36 -4.79
N ALA A 37 4.52 4.95 -4.94
CA ALA A 37 3.43 5.34 -4.04
C ALA A 37 3.58 4.84 -2.60
N VAL A 38 4.38 3.79 -2.38
CA VAL A 38 4.58 3.20 -1.03
C VAL A 38 6.03 3.24 -0.57
N SER A 39 6.96 3.53 -1.46
CA SER A 39 8.40 3.46 -1.17
C SER A 39 9.17 4.69 -1.65
N GLY A 40 8.53 5.63 -2.35
CA GLY A 40 9.14 6.86 -2.83
C GLY A 40 10.04 6.71 -4.05
N LEU A 41 10.52 7.83 -4.55
CA LEU A 41 11.50 7.97 -5.64
C LEU A 41 12.55 9.01 -5.29
N PRO A 42 13.82 8.84 -5.72
CA PRO A 42 14.39 7.66 -6.37
C PRO A 42 14.40 6.45 -5.43
N GLN A 43 14.07 5.26 -5.95
CA GLN A 43 13.75 4.09 -5.13
C GLN A 43 14.80 3.72 -4.07
N GLN A 44 16.09 3.71 -4.44
CA GLN A 44 17.14 3.29 -3.51
C GLN A 44 17.35 4.29 -2.37
N GLN A 45 17.36 5.60 -2.69
CA GLN A 45 17.51 6.66 -1.69
C GLN A 45 16.28 6.69 -0.75
N ALA A 46 15.08 6.58 -1.32
CA ALA A 46 13.86 6.56 -0.54
C ALA A 46 13.79 5.35 0.40
N LYS A 47 14.16 4.17 -0.06
CA LYS A 47 14.25 2.96 0.80
C LYS A 47 15.24 3.13 1.95
N LYS A 48 16.41 3.73 1.68
CA LYS A 48 17.40 3.99 2.72
C LYS A 48 16.86 4.97 3.76
N ALA A 49 16.27 6.08 3.32
CA ALA A 49 15.66 7.06 4.21
C ALA A 49 14.52 6.45 5.05
N LEU A 50 13.65 5.65 4.46
CA LEU A 50 12.58 4.97 5.18
C LEU A 50 13.13 4.01 6.25
N ALA A 51 14.18 3.25 5.95
CA ALA A 51 14.82 2.36 6.91
C ALA A 51 15.47 3.10 8.10
N GLU A 52 15.87 4.36 7.91
CA GLU A 52 16.42 5.21 8.97
C GLU A 52 15.33 5.90 9.79
N ILE A 53 14.18 6.23 9.17
CA ILE A 53 13.11 7.03 9.80
C ILE A 53 12.08 6.13 10.49
N GLU A 54 11.69 5.02 9.87
CA GLU A 54 10.68 4.13 10.42
C GLU A 54 11.27 3.23 11.51
N THR A 55 10.70 3.29 12.70
CA THR A 55 11.15 2.54 13.88
C THR A 55 10.44 1.18 14.03
N PHE A 56 9.63 0.79 13.05
CA PHE A 56 8.83 -0.44 13.06
C PHE A 56 9.04 -1.25 11.78
N ASP A 57 8.81 -2.54 11.86
CA ASP A 57 8.79 -3.42 10.70
C ASP A 57 7.43 -3.34 10.01
N ARG A 58 7.44 -3.01 8.73
CA ARG A 58 6.24 -2.99 7.87
C ARG A 58 5.63 -4.38 7.66
N ARG A 59 6.38 -5.43 7.87
CA ARG A 59 5.99 -6.82 7.56
C ARG A 59 5.46 -6.91 6.13
N TRP A 60 4.18 -7.25 5.93
CA TRP A 60 3.55 -7.33 4.61
C TRP A 60 2.91 -6.02 4.14
N TYR A 61 2.83 -5.02 5.02
CA TYR A 61 2.35 -3.69 4.62
C TYR A 61 3.28 -3.07 3.57
N ALA A 62 2.70 -2.46 2.53
CA ALA A 62 3.40 -1.94 1.35
C ALA A 62 4.12 -3.02 0.51
N GLY A 63 3.89 -4.29 0.80
CA GLY A 63 4.30 -5.42 -0.02
C GLY A 63 3.39 -5.64 -1.21
N THR A 64 3.40 -6.84 -1.75
CA THR A 64 2.51 -7.25 -2.83
C THR A 64 1.82 -8.56 -2.49
N LEU A 65 0.54 -8.65 -2.82
CA LEU A 65 -0.27 -9.85 -2.72
C LEU A 65 -0.93 -10.11 -4.07
N GLY A 66 -0.99 -11.36 -4.47
CA GLY A 66 -1.61 -11.69 -5.73
C GLY A 66 -1.83 -13.16 -5.95
N VAL A 67 -2.37 -13.46 -7.11
CA VAL A 67 -2.57 -14.82 -7.62
C VAL A 67 -1.81 -14.98 -8.92
N MET A 68 -1.26 -16.14 -9.13
CA MET A 68 -0.56 -16.52 -10.35
C MET A 68 -1.19 -17.79 -10.89
N SER A 69 -1.44 -17.80 -12.19
CA SER A 69 -1.90 -18.98 -12.92
C SER A 69 -1.14 -19.11 -14.23
N GLN A 70 -1.41 -20.18 -14.95
CA GLN A 70 -0.78 -20.41 -16.25
C GLN A 70 -1.13 -19.32 -17.31
N HIS A 71 -2.26 -18.63 -17.16
CA HIS A 71 -2.78 -17.71 -18.18
C HIS A 71 -2.94 -16.28 -17.69
N LEU A 72 -2.96 -16.06 -16.38
CA LEU A 72 -3.21 -14.75 -15.78
C LEU A 72 -2.53 -14.65 -14.43
N SER A 73 -1.89 -13.52 -14.20
CA SER A 73 -1.38 -13.14 -12.89
C SER A 73 -1.91 -11.76 -12.53
N GLU A 74 -2.44 -11.62 -11.31
CA GLU A 74 -2.94 -10.37 -10.77
C GLU A 74 -2.29 -10.08 -9.43
N PHE A 75 -1.81 -8.86 -9.26
CA PHE A 75 -1.16 -8.41 -8.04
C PHE A 75 -1.69 -7.06 -7.59
N CYS A 76 -1.77 -6.88 -6.28
CA CYS A 76 -2.08 -5.59 -5.67
C CYS A 76 -1.03 -5.22 -4.62
N VAL A 77 -0.89 -3.92 -4.37
CA VAL A 77 -0.08 -3.43 -3.25
C VAL A 77 -0.86 -3.59 -1.96
N THR A 78 -0.24 -4.21 -0.95
CA THR A 78 -0.86 -4.45 0.36
C THR A 78 -0.84 -3.19 1.22
N ILE A 79 -1.84 -2.34 1.00
CA ILE A 79 -2.13 -1.16 1.81
C ILE A 79 -3.47 -1.33 2.52
N ARG A 80 -3.75 -0.51 3.54
CA ARG A 80 -4.97 -0.64 4.36
C ARG A 80 -5.13 -2.06 4.88
N SER A 81 -4.09 -2.54 5.52
CA SER A 81 -3.98 -3.91 5.99
C SER A 81 -3.91 -3.95 7.50
N ALA A 82 -4.32 -5.08 8.06
CA ALA A 82 -4.17 -5.37 9.47
C ALA A 82 -3.47 -6.71 9.63
N PHE A 83 -2.68 -6.83 10.66
CA PHE A 83 -2.04 -8.06 11.08
C PHE A 83 -2.70 -8.51 12.38
N ILE A 84 -3.26 -9.71 12.39
CA ILE A 84 -3.94 -10.28 13.56
C ILE A 84 -3.00 -11.30 14.16
N GLU A 85 -2.66 -11.11 15.42
CA GLU A 85 -1.74 -11.96 16.16
C GLU A 85 -2.31 -12.17 17.57
N GLU A 86 -2.72 -13.38 17.85
CA GLU A 86 -3.40 -13.74 19.10
C GLU A 86 -4.61 -12.83 19.39
N ASN A 87 -4.51 -12.01 20.44
CA ASN A 87 -5.56 -11.08 20.87
C ASN A 87 -5.29 -9.63 20.46
N GLN A 88 -4.36 -9.41 19.54
CA GLN A 88 -3.98 -8.08 19.09
C GLN A 88 -4.23 -7.91 17.59
N VAL A 89 -4.70 -6.73 17.22
CA VAL A 89 -4.83 -6.30 15.83
C VAL A 89 -3.90 -5.11 15.61
N ARG A 90 -2.92 -5.29 14.73
CA ARG A 90 -2.03 -4.21 14.31
C ARG A 90 -2.47 -3.68 12.96
N VAL A 91 -2.94 -2.46 12.94
CA VAL A 91 -3.41 -1.78 11.73
C VAL A 91 -2.26 -0.98 11.12
N PHE A 92 -2.12 -1.05 9.80
CA PHE A 92 -1.14 -0.29 9.04
C PHE A 92 -1.85 0.72 8.14
N ALA A 93 -1.43 1.98 8.25
CA ALA A 93 -1.84 3.07 7.38
C ALA A 93 -0.65 3.99 7.09
N GLY A 94 -0.71 4.74 6.01
CA GLY A 94 0.34 5.69 5.64
C GLY A 94 -0.18 6.74 4.68
N ALA A 95 0.57 7.83 4.57
CA ALA A 95 0.37 8.90 3.60
C ALA A 95 1.55 8.99 2.63
N GLY A 96 1.31 9.51 1.44
CA GLY A 96 2.33 9.76 0.44
C GLY A 96 2.90 11.17 0.59
N ILE A 97 4.09 11.29 1.13
CA ILE A 97 4.75 12.58 1.33
C ILE A 97 5.36 13.08 0.02
N VAL A 98 4.97 14.27 -0.39
CA VAL A 98 5.47 14.95 -1.59
C VAL A 98 5.85 16.39 -1.24
N GLU A 99 6.47 17.07 -2.19
CA GLU A 99 6.74 18.52 -2.05
C GLU A 99 5.42 19.28 -1.79
N GLY A 100 5.41 20.10 -0.74
CA GLY A 100 4.22 20.84 -0.30
C GLY A 100 3.32 20.12 0.69
N SER A 101 3.58 18.84 1.00
CA SER A 101 2.84 18.12 2.07
C SER A 101 2.96 18.85 3.41
N GLN A 102 1.83 18.99 4.09
CA GLN A 102 1.75 19.60 5.42
C GLN A 102 1.68 18.50 6.48
N PRO A 103 2.61 18.43 7.44
CA PRO A 103 2.69 17.32 8.40
C PRO A 103 1.38 17.02 9.14
N VAL A 104 0.66 18.05 9.54
CA VAL A 104 -0.62 17.91 10.26
C VAL A 104 -1.69 17.28 9.35
N GLU A 105 -1.78 17.70 8.09
CA GLU A 105 -2.77 17.19 7.14
C GLU A 105 -2.49 15.75 6.78
N GLU A 106 -1.21 15.40 6.55
CA GLU A 106 -0.78 14.03 6.28
C GLU A 106 -1.07 13.11 7.47
N TRP A 107 -0.82 13.59 8.69
CA TRP A 107 -1.15 12.83 9.90
C TRP A 107 -2.65 12.57 10.03
N LEU A 108 -3.48 13.59 9.84
CA LEU A 108 -4.93 13.45 9.84
C LEU A 108 -5.43 12.48 8.74
N GLU A 109 -4.74 12.44 7.61
CA GLU A 109 -5.03 11.46 6.56
C GLU A 109 -4.74 10.03 7.01
N ILE A 110 -3.60 9.80 7.67
CA ILE A 110 -3.23 8.50 8.25
C ILE A 110 -4.28 8.07 9.28
N GLU A 111 -4.67 8.94 10.20
CA GLU A 111 -5.68 8.65 11.22
C GLU A 111 -7.03 8.26 10.61
N ARG A 112 -7.51 9.00 9.60
CA ARG A 112 -8.76 8.67 8.89
C ARG A 112 -8.68 7.31 8.19
N LYS A 113 -7.53 6.99 7.58
CA LYS A 113 -7.30 5.68 6.94
C LYS A 113 -7.29 4.55 7.97
N ALA A 114 -6.64 4.74 9.11
CA ALA A 114 -6.59 3.79 10.20
C ALA A 114 -7.97 3.58 10.85
N ALA A 115 -8.70 4.66 11.14
CA ALA A 115 -10.03 4.59 11.74
C ALA A 115 -11.01 3.74 10.94
N GLY A 116 -10.93 3.82 9.60
CA GLY A 116 -11.75 2.99 8.72
C GLY A 116 -11.48 1.49 8.83
N LEU A 117 -10.27 1.09 9.22
CA LEU A 117 -9.94 -0.32 9.49
C LEU A 117 -10.27 -0.71 10.93
N ILE A 118 -9.96 0.16 11.88
CA ILE A 118 -10.21 -0.09 13.32
C ILE A 118 -11.70 -0.33 13.56
N SER A 119 -12.58 0.42 12.88
CA SER A 119 -14.02 0.25 13.02
C SER A 119 -14.51 -1.16 12.66
N LEU A 120 -13.80 -1.89 11.80
CA LEU A 120 -14.16 -3.27 11.46
C LEU A 120 -13.94 -4.26 12.62
N PHE A 121 -13.13 -3.90 13.59
CA PHE A 121 -12.82 -4.73 14.76
C PHE A 121 -13.52 -4.24 16.03
N ALA A 122 -14.06 -3.02 16.02
CA ALA A 122 -14.74 -2.44 17.18
C ALA A 122 -16.23 -2.83 17.27
N GLU A 123 -16.86 -3.20 16.16
CA GLU A 123 -18.31 -3.49 16.09
C GLU A 123 -18.72 -4.86 16.65
N ASN A 124 -17.77 -5.72 17.06
CA ASN A 124 -18.09 -7.07 17.58
C ASN A 124 -18.03 -7.20 19.11
N ASN A 125 -18.01 -6.09 19.86
CA ASN A 125 -18.08 -6.13 21.33
C ASN A 125 -19.49 -5.87 21.88
N GLY A 126 -20.52 -6.20 21.13
CA GLY A 126 -21.90 -6.00 21.55
C GLY A 126 -22.81 -7.14 21.09
N GLU A 127 -22.74 -8.30 21.76
CA GLU A 127 -23.84 -9.18 22.17
C GLU A 127 -23.31 -10.31 23.03
#